data_64a87c34e76bb50a49ed6d723b846af6
#
_entry.id   64a87c34e76bb50a49ed6d723b846af6
#
_cell.length_a   1.000
_cell.length_b   1.000
_cell.length_c   1.000
_cell.angle_alpha   90.00
_cell.angle_beta   90.00
_cell.angle_gamma   90.00
#
_symmetry.space_group_name_H-M   'P 1'
#
loop_
_entity.id
_entity.type
_entity.pdbx_description
1 polymer ?
#
loop_
_entity_poly.entity_id
_entity_poly.type
_entity_poly.pdbx_seq_one_letter_code
_entity_poly.pdbx_strand_id
1 'polypeptide(L)'
;MAGHATSDNGSVHVVVLADTHAPRRWRVCPPRVAEHLRTADRILHAGDVCTAAVLAELAEYAPVTAVLGNNDGPDVAEWGAHRTAELDLDGLKVNMVHDSGAAAGRLTRLRRRFPGADLVVFGHSHIPLDESAPGAPGGSGLRIFNPGSPTDRRRQPHGTLGLLQIADGRLITAAIVPVT
;
A
#
# COMPACT_ATOMS: atom_id res chain seq x y z
N MET A 1 8.33 24.93 8.54
CA MET A 1 6.99 24.81 7.93
C MET A 1 7.20 24.64 6.43
N ALA A 2 7.32 23.41 5.97
CA ALA A 2 7.39 23.09 4.55
C ALA A 2 5.96 22.89 4.04
N GLY A 3 5.47 23.85 3.24
CA GLY A 3 4.18 23.73 2.58
C GLY A 3 4.23 22.59 1.57
N HIS A 4 3.43 21.56 1.78
CA HIS A 4 3.19 20.55 0.76
C HIS A 4 2.41 21.23 -0.37
N ALA A 5 3.04 21.31 -1.53
CA ALA A 5 2.35 21.67 -2.76
C ALA A 5 1.40 20.50 -3.07
N THR A 6 0.10 20.72 -2.95
CA THR A 6 -0.89 19.86 -3.60
C THR A 6 -0.62 19.87 -5.09
N SER A 7 -0.54 18.68 -5.70
CA SER A 7 -0.40 18.55 -7.15
C SER A 7 -1.47 19.40 -7.85
N ASP A 8 -1.06 20.15 -8.86
CA ASP A 8 -1.81 21.17 -9.58
C ASP A 8 -3.08 20.66 -10.33
N ASN A 9 -3.50 19.42 -10.06
CA ASN A 9 -4.56 18.72 -10.80
C ASN A 9 -5.64 18.08 -9.90
N GLY A 10 -5.74 18.43 -8.63
CA GLY A 10 -6.81 17.95 -7.75
C GLY A 10 -6.81 16.43 -7.49
N SER A 11 -5.76 15.71 -7.81
CA SER A 11 -5.65 14.26 -7.57
C SER A 11 -4.58 13.93 -6.53
N VAL A 12 -4.84 12.90 -5.71
CA VAL A 12 -3.92 12.37 -4.70
C VAL A 12 -3.09 11.24 -5.30
N HIS A 13 -1.76 11.39 -5.29
CA HIS A 13 -0.82 10.38 -5.75
C HIS A 13 -0.37 9.53 -4.56
N VAL A 14 -0.60 8.23 -4.62
CA VAL A 14 -0.28 7.29 -3.56
C VAL A 14 0.73 6.26 -4.03
N VAL A 15 1.83 6.13 -3.29
CA VAL A 15 2.77 5.01 -3.47
C VAL A 15 2.43 3.92 -2.48
N VAL A 16 2.30 2.70 -2.96
CA VAL A 16 1.97 1.52 -2.16
C VAL A 16 3.16 0.57 -2.12
N LEU A 17 3.61 0.26 -0.92
CA LEU A 17 4.72 -0.66 -0.63
C LEU A 17 4.23 -1.81 0.26
N ALA A 18 4.92 -2.94 0.20
CA ALA A 18 4.77 -4.05 1.13
C ALA A 18 6.06 -4.88 1.18
N ASP A 19 6.26 -5.64 2.26
CA ASP A 19 7.26 -6.70 2.32
C ASP A 19 8.69 -6.21 2.03
N THR A 20 9.09 -5.09 2.64
CA THR A 20 10.42 -4.48 2.44
C THR A 20 11.54 -5.23 3.17
N HIS A 21 11.20 -5.94 4.26
CA HIS A 21 12.07 -6.82 5.02
C HIS A 21 13.43 -6.22 5.39
N ALA A 22 13.42 -5.04 6.00
CA ALA A 22 14.61 -4.37 6.50
C ALA A 22 15.18 -5.04 7.78
N PRO A 23 16.47 -4.92 8.05
CA PRO A 23 17.51 -4.33 7.20
C PRO A 23 18.05 -5.30 6.14
N ARG A 24 17.55 -6.53 6.14
CA ARG A 24 18.10 -7.61 5.30
C ARG A 24 17.95 -7.32 3.81
N ARG A 25 16.78 -6.78 3.39
CA ARG A 25 16.45 -6.51 2.00
C ARG A 25 16.40 -5.02 1.68
N TRP A 26 16.18 -4.19 2.69
CA TRP A 26 16.16 -2.74 2.58
C TRP A 26 17.18 -2.14 3.56
N ARG A 27 18.35 -1.75 3.06
CA ARG A 27 19.40 -1.08 3.86
C ARG A 27 19.32 0.44 3.72
N VAL A 28 18.87 0.89 2.58
CA VAL A 28 18.62 2.26 2.18
C VAL A 28 17.58 2.24 1.08
N CYS A 29 16.78 3.30 0.95
CA CYS A 29 15.76 3.39 -0.07
C CYS A 29 16.35 3.16 -1.47
N PRO A 30 15.88 2.13 -2.22
CA PRO A 30 16.37 1.88 -3.56
C PRO A 30 16.12 3.08 -4.48
N PRO A 31 17.08 3.49 -5.34
CA PRO A 31 16.93 4.70 -6.16
C PRO A 31 15.66 4.77 -7.00
N ARG A 32 15.25 3.65 -7.61
CA ARG A 32 14.01 3.58 -8.39
C ARG A 32 12.75 3.71 -7.56
N VAL A 33 12.76 3.24 -6.30
CA VAL A 33 11.68 3.47 -5.36
C VAL A 33 11.63 4.95 -4.98
N ALA A 34 12.79 5.55 -4.65
CA ALA A 34 12.89 6.95 -4.31
C ALA A 34 12.39 7.90 -5.41
N GLU A 35 12.55 7.52 -6.69
CA GLU A 35 12.00 8.29 -7.83
C GLU A 35 10.48 8.44 -7.72
N HIS A 36 9.76 7.36 -7.40
CA HIS A 36 8.31 7.39 -7.22
C HIS A 36 7.90 8.11 -5.93
N LEU A 37 8.65 7.93 -4.85
CA LEU A 37 8.34 8.56 -3.55
C LEU A 37 8.41 10.09 -3.60
N ARG A 38 9.28 10.68 -4.45
CA ARG A 38 9.42 12.15 -4.56
C ARG A 38 8.15 12.86 -5.03
N THR A 39 7.26 12.16 -5.70
CA THR A 39 6.00 12.70 -6.22
C THR A 39 4.77 12.17 -5.48
N ALA A 40 4.98 11.43 -4.40
CA ALA A 40 3.90 10.89 -3.60
C ALA A 40 3.29 11.94 -2.67
N ASP A 41 1.97 12.03 -2.63
CA ASP A 41 1.22 12.77 -1.62
C ASP A 41 0.98 11.91 -0.37
N ARG A 42 0.97 10.58 -0.52
CA ARG A 42 0.78 9.58 0.52
C ARG A 42 1.57 8.31 0.23
N ILE A 43 1.99 7.65 1.30
CA ILE A 43 2.64 6.33 1.22
C ILE A 43 1.85 5.35 2.06
N LEU A 44 1.48 4.22 1.47
CA LEU A 44 0.85 3.10 2.17
C LEU A 44 1.85 1.95 2.25
N HIS A 45 2.06 1.40 3.44
CA HIS A 45 2.92 0.22 3.63
C HIS A 45 2.12 -0.95 4.21
N ALA A 46 1.93 -2.00 3.42
CA ALA A 46 1.07 -3.13 3.78
C ALA A 46 1.79 -4.21 4.62
N GLY A 47 2.74 -3.81 5.49
CA GLY A 47 3.37 -4.69 6.48
C GLY A 47 4.64 -5.39 6.03
N ASP A 48 5.25 -6.12 6.97
CA ASP A 48 6.57 -6.74 6.85
C ASP A 48 7.67 -5.72 6.51
N VAL A 49 7.64 -4.63 7.28
CA VAL A 49 8.66 -3.56 7.29
C VAL A 49 9.92 -4.07 7.98
N CYS A 50 9.73 -4.78 9.11
CA CYS A 50 10.68 -5.37 10.04
C CYS A 50 11.48 -4.39 10.92
N THR A 51 11.52 -3.09 10.59
CA THR A 51 12.11 -2.06 11.45
C THR A 51 11.47 -0.69 11.21
N ALA A 52 11.17 0.03 12.28
CA ALA A 52 10.59 1.37 12.22
C ALA A 52 11.46 2.39 11.47
N ALA A 53 12.77 2.16 11.36
CA ALA A 53 13.68 3.04 10.62
C ALA A 53 13.27 3.23 9.15
N VAL A 54 12.71 2.20 8.51
CA VAL A 54 12.19 2.32 7.13
C VAL A 54 10.98 3.24 7.07
N LEU A 55 10.07 3.14 8.04
CA LEU A 55 8.90 4.02 8.09
C LEU A 55 9.31 5.48 8.32
N ALA A 56 10.33 5.71 9.15
CA ALA A 56 10.91 7.03 9.35
C ALA A 56 11.57 7.58 8.07
N GLU A 57 12.34 6.75 7.35
CA GLU A 57 12.92 7.11 6.05
C GLU A 57 11.82 7.44 5.01
N LEU A 58 10.77 6.63 4.94
CA LEU A 58 9.64 6.89 4.04
C LEU A 58 8.89 8.18 4.40
N ALA A 59 8.75 8.48 5.68
CA ALA A 59 8.08 9.68 6.16
C ALA A 59 8.80 10.98 5.80
N GLU A 60 10.07 10.92 5.38
CA GLU A 60 10.80 12.07 4.84
C GLU A 60 10.28 12.48 3.43
N TYR A 61 9.64 11.57 2.71
CA TYR A 61 9.06 11.83 1.39
C TYR A 61 7.60 12.31 1.48
N ALA A 62 6.74 11.58 2.20
CA ALA A 62 5.33 11.89 2.34
C ALA A 62 4.74 11.22 3.61
N PRO A 63 3.56 11.64 4.09
CA PRO A 63 2.89 10.97 5.20
C PRO A 63 2.68 9.48 4.92
N VAL A 64 3.06 8.63 5.90
CA VAL A 64 3.01 7.16 5.80
C VAL A 64 1.88 6.62 6.66
N THR A 65 1.12 5.69 6.11
CA THR A 65 0.24 4.80 6.88
C THR A 65 0.72 3.37 6.69
N ALA A 66 0.96 2.67 7.79
CA ALA A 66 1.45 1.29 7.76
C ALA A 66 0.55 0.34 8.55
N VAL A 67 0.48 -0.91 8.11
CA VAL A 67 -0.08 -2.01 8.91
C VAL A 67 1.02 -2.98 9.32
N LEU A 68 0.79 -3.71 10.41
CA LEU A 68 1.71 -4.72 10.92
C LEU A 68 1.65 -5.99 10.08
N GLY A 69 2.81 -6.46 9.65
CA GLY A 69 3.01 -7.80 9.10
C GLY A 69 3.40 -8.82 10.16
N ASN A 70 3.58 -10.06 9.74
CA ASN A 70 3.94 -11.15 10.65
C ASN A 70 5.43 -11.14 11.07
N ASN A 71 6.27 -10.38 10.38
CA ASN A 71 7.69 -10.21 10.72
C ASN A 71 7.98 -8.87 11.42
N ASP A 72 6.97 -8.06 11.70
CA ASP A 72 7.14 -6.77 12.33
C ASP A 72 7.23 -6.90 13.85
N GLY A 73 8.18 -6.17 14.43
CA GLY A 73 8.43 -6.13 15.87
C GLY A 73 7.67 -4.99 16.58
N PRO A 74 7.88 -4.90 17.93
CA PRO A 74 7.25 -3.85 18.75
C PRO A 74 7.58 -2.43 18.28
N ASP A 75 8.78 -2.18 17.77
CA ASP A 75 9.22 -0.88 17.27
C ASP A 75 8.35 -0.36 16.12
N VAL A 76 7.89 -1.26 15.23
CA VAL A 76 6.97 -0.91 14.15
C VAL A 76 5.58 -0.57 14.69
N ALA A 77 5.13 -1.29 15.72
CA ALA A 77 3.86 -0.98 16.39
C ALA A 77 3.93 0.36 17.17
N GLU A 78 5.03 0.61 17.86
CA GLU A 78 5.29 1.86 18.59
C GLU A 78 5.39 3.06 17.65
N TRP A 79 5.88 2.88 16.43
CA TRP A 79 5.87 3.91 15.40
C TRP A 79 4.44 4.31 14.98
N GLY A 80 3.44 3.46 15.20
CA GLY A 80 2.02 3.73 14.94
C GLY A 80 1.38 2.78 13.93
N ALA A 81 2.05 1.69 13.54
CA ALA A 81 1.44 0.67 12.70
C ALA A 81 0.46 -0.19 13.51
N HIS A 82 -0.69 -0.51 12.93
CA HIS A 82 -1.73 -1.36 13.51
C HIS A 82 -1.97 -2.60 12.66
N ARG A 83 -2.73 -3.58 13.18
CA ARG A 83 -3.08 -4.81 12.41
C ARG A 83 -3.89 -4.53 11.16
N THR A 84 -4.67 -3.47 11.18
CA THR A 84 -5.46 -2.97 10.04
C THR A 84 -5.46 -1.45 10.08
N ALA A 85 -5.62 -0.82 8.93
CA ALA A 85 -5.84 0.61 8.84
C ALA A 85 -7.06 0.89 7.95
N GLU A 86 -7.76 1.96 8.26
CA GLU A 86 -8.86 2.50 7.48
C GLU A 86 -8.59 3.96 7.19
N LEU A 87 -8.70 4.34 5.93
CA LEU A 87 -8.40 5.70 5.45
C LEU A 87 -9.51 6.16 4.51
N ASP A 88 -9.75 7.45 4.56
CA ASP A 88 -10.46 8.16 3.51
C ASP A 88 -9.43 8.97 2.72
N LEU A 89 -9.25 8.62 1.46
CA LEU A 89 -8.36 9.32 0.55
C LEU A 89 -9.20 10.04 -0.50
N ASP A 90 -9.44 11.32 -0.27
CA ASP A 90 -10.25 12.16 -1.14
C ASP A 90 -11.64 11.56 -1.44
N GLY A 91 -12.27 10.95 -0.42
CA GLY A 91 -13.58 10.28 -0.53
C GLY A 91 -13.52 8.80 -0.92
N LEU A 92 -12.37 8.27 -1.35
CA LEU A 92 -12.18 6.84 -1.59
C LEU A 92 -11.89 6.11 -0.27
N LYS A 93 -12.68 5.09 0.06
CA LYS A 93 -12.52 4.30 1.28
C LYS A 93 -11.51 3.18 1.09
N VAL A 94 -10.34 3.34 1.70
CA VAL A 94 -9.22 2.40 1.62
C VAL A 94 -9.05 1.67 2.94
N ASN A 95 -9.05 0.35 2.91
CA ASN A 95 -8.67 -0.48 4.04
C ASN A 95 -7.36 -1.20 3.76
N MET A 96 -6.59 -1.42 4.82
CA MET A 96 -5.30 -2.11 4.72
C MET A 96 -5.23 -3.27 5.70
N VAL A 97 -4.60 -4.35 5.26
CA VAL A 97 -4.26 -5.52 6.08
C VAL A 97 -3.05 -6.20 5.47
N HIS A 98 -2.15 -6.76 6.28
CA HIS A 98 -0.97 -7.43 5.71
C HIS A 98 -1.36 -8.74 5.00
N ASP A 99 -2.03 -9.66 5.71
CA ASP A 99 -2.42 -10.95 5.15
C ASP A 99 -3.90 -10.98 4.77
N SER A 100 -4.15 -11.16 3.48
CA SER A 100 -5.50 -11.32 2.90
C SER A 100 -6.03 -12.76 3.00
N GLY A 101 -5.20 -13.70 3.46
CA GLY A 101 -5.50 -15.14 3.49
C GLY A 101 -5.38 -15.81 2.12
N ALA A 102 -5.89 -17.04 2.03
CA ALA A 102 -5.80 -17.86 0.83
C ALA A 102 -6.35 -17.18 -0.43
N ALA A 103 -5.79 -17.49 -1.61
CA ALA A 103 -6.23 -16.92 -2.89
C ALA A 103 -7.70 -17.26 -3.19
N ALA A 104 -8.11 -18.51 -2.95
CA ALA A 104 -9.50 -18.91 -3.15
C ALA A 104 -10.47 -18.13 -2.23
N GLY A 105 -11.49 -17.51 -2.81
CA GLY A 105 -12.51 -16.74 -2.11
C GLY A 105 -12.01 -15.44 -1.45
N ARG A 106 -10.82 -14.92 -1.85
CA ARG A 106 -10.20 -13.72 -1.28
C ARG A 106 -11.12 -12.50 -1.36
N LEU A 107 -11.64 -12.19 -2.53
CA LEU A 107 -12.57 -11.07 -2.73
C LEU A 107 -13.79 -11.12 -1.80
N THR A 108 -14.45 -12.29 -1.72
CA THR A 108 -15.62 -12.47 -0.86
C THR A 108 -15.27 -12.31 0.62
N ARG A 109 -14.12 -12.84 1.03
CA ARG A 109 -13.64 -12.74 2.41
C ARG A 109 -13.31 -11.30 2.79
N LEU A 110 -12.59 -10.56 1.93
CA LEU A 110 -12.22 -9.18 2.17
C LEU A 110 -13.44 -8.24 2.15
N ARG A 111 -14.39 -8.46 1.24
CA ARG A 111 -15.67 -7.71 1.24
C ARG A 111 -16.44 -7.87 2.55
N ARG A 112 -16.46 -9.10 3.10
CA ARG A 112 -17.12 -9.36 4.40
C ARG A 112 -16.35 -8.75 5.56
N ARG A 113 -15.00 -8.74 5.51
CA ARG A 113 -14.14 -8.20 6.56
C ARG A 113 -14.17 -6.67 6.61
N PHE A 114 -14.24 -6.03 5.44
CA PHE A 114 -14.20 -4.58 5.28
C PHE A 114 -15.44 -4.11 4.50
N PRO A 115 -16.63 -4.13 5.13
CA PRO A 115 -17.86 -3.69 4.46
C PRO A 115 -17.77 -2.20 4.17
N GLY A 116 -18.06 -1.82 2.93
CA GLY A 116 -17.98 -0.41 2.48
C GLY A 116 -16.60 0.05 2.00
N ALA A 117 -15.58 -0.82 1.99
CA ALA A 117 -14.31 -0.51 1.35
C ALA A 117 -14.45 -0.46 -0.17
N ASP A 118 -13.88 0.56 -0.79
CA ASP A 118 -13.72 0.67 -2.24
C ASP A 118 -12.44 -0.03 -2.69
N LEU A 119 -11.39 0.05 -1.86
CA LEU A 119 -10.08 -0.55 -2.10
C LEU A 119 -9.58 -1.27 -0.83
N VAL A 120 -9.08 -2.49 -0.97
CA VAL A 120 -8.31 -3.17 0.07
C VAL A 120 -6.88 -3.41 -0.40
N VAL A 121 -5.92 -2.84 0.31
CA VAL A 121 -4.48 -3.01 0.08
C VAL A 121 -3.93 -4.08 1.03
N PHE A 122 -3.12 -4.99 0.50
CA PHE A 122 -2.49 -6.05 1.29
C PHE A 122 -1.11 -6.44 0.75
N GLY A 123 -0.34 -7.25 1.49
CA GLY A 123 1.00 -7.72 1.14
C GLY A 123 1.17 -9.24 1.32
N HIS A 124 2.17 -9.65 2.10
CA HIS A 124 2.46 -10.99 2.58
C HIS A 124 2.92 -12.00 1.51
N SER A 125 2.22 -12.10 0.40
CA SER A 125 2.52 -13.08 -0.64
C SER A 125 3.72 -12.72 -1.52
N HIS A 126 4.09 -11.44 -1.56
CA HIS A 126 5.03 -10.82 -2.51
C HIS A 126 4.61 -10.98 -3.99
N ILE A 127 3.38 -11.39 -4.22
CA ILE A 127 2.83 -11.59 -5.56
C ILE A 127 2.01 -10.36 -5.93
N PRO A 128 2.44 -9.59 -6.93
CA PRO A 128 1.66 -8.46 -7.41
C PRO A 128 0.27 -8.90 -7.84
N LEU A 129 -0.76 -8.16 -7.43
CA LEU A 129 -2.14 -8.48 -7.76
C LEU A 129 -3.00 -7.23 -7.78
N ASP A 130 -3.81 -7.12 -8.82
CA ASP A 130 -4.80 -6.08 -8.98
C ASP A 130 -6.07 -6.71 -9.54
N GLU A 131 -7.08 -6.88 -8.67
CA GLU A 131 -8.36 -7.50 -9.01
C GLU A 131 -9.52 -6.62 -8.56
N SER A 132 -10.57 -6.58 -9.34
CA SER A 132 -11.81 -5.91 -8.99
C SER A 132 -13.01 -6.82 -9.17
N ALA A 133 -14.00 -6.67 -8.31
CA ALA A 133 -15.30 -7.30 -8.47
C ALA A 133 -16.39 -6.23 -8.52
N PRO A 134 -17.39 -6.39 -9.40
CA PRO A 134 -18.51 -5.46 -9.47
C PRO A 134 -19.22 -5.38 -8.11
N GLY A 135 -19.72 -4.20 -7.80
CA GLY A 135 -20.59 -3.98 -6.64
C GLY A 135 -21.92 -4.73 -6.79
N ALA A 136 -22.67 -4.83 -5.69
CA ALA A 136 -24.09 -5.11 -5.77
C ALA A 136 -24.79 -3.99 -6.57
N PRO A 137 -26.00 -4.23 -7.13
CA PRO A 137 -26.75 -3.17 -7.80
C PRO A 137 -26.88 -1.93 -6.88
N GLY A 138 -26.33 -0.79 -7.35
CA GLY A 138 -26.30 0.47 -6.61
C GLY A 138 -25.14 0.67 -5.62
N GLY A 139 -24.19 -0.28 -5.52
CA GLY A 139 -22.99 -0.17 -4.69
C GLY A 139 -21.70 -0.06 -5.50
N SER A 140 -20.66 0.53 -4.88
CA SER A 140 -19.30 0.50 -5.42
C SER A 140 -18.76 -0.93 -5.45
N GLY A 141 -17.95 -1.25 -6.47
CA GLY A 141 -17.22 -2.52 -6.52
C GLY A 141 -16.06 -2.49 -5.53
N LEU A 142 -15.64 -3.66 -5.05
CA LEU A 142 -14.41 -3.79 -4.29
C LEU A 142 -13.23 -4.06 -5.23
N ARG A 143 -12.17 -3.26 -5.12
CA ARG A 143 -10.87 -3.56 -5.69
C ARG A 143 -9.93 -4.08 -4.60
N ILE A 144 -9.13 -5.07 -4.92
CA ILE A 144 -8.09 -5.59 -4.03
C ILE A 144 -6.73 -5.46 -4.71
N PHE A 145 -5.73 -5.00 -3.95
CA PHE A 145 -4.46 -4.59 -4.51
C PHE A 145 -3.29 -5.07 -3.65
N ASN A 146 -2.35 -5.77 -4.25
CA ASN A 146 -1.07 -6.12 -3.65
C ASN A 146 0.04 -5.56 -4.53
N PRO A 147 0.90 -4.66 -4.02
CA PRO A 147 1.96 -4.06 -4.80
C PRO A 147 3.10 -5.02 -5.15
N GLY A 148 3.12 -6.23 -4.57
CA GLY A 148 4.30 -7.08 -4.52
C GLY A 148 5.31 -6.59 -3.48
N SER A 149 6.58 -6.82 -3.70
CA SER A 149 7.68 -6.32 -2.86
C SER A 149 8.74 -5.63 -3.72
N PRO A 150 9.20 -4.43 -3.34
CA PRO A 150 10.24 -3.73 -4.10
C PRO A 150 11.64 -4.34 -3.91
N THR A 151 11.85 -5.10 -2.84
CA THR A 151 13.18 -5.57 -2.41
C THR A 151 13.30 -7.07 -2.24
N ASP A 152 12.19 -7.77 -1.98
CA ASP A 152 12.15 -9.24 -1.87
C ASP A 152 11.16 -9.85 -2.86
N ARG A 153 11.51 -9.82 -4.12
CA ARG A 153 10.66 -10.30 -5.22
C ARG A 153 10.36 -11.80 -5.18
N ARG A 154 11.06 -12.57 -4.36
CA ARG A 154 10.96 -14.04 -4.31
C ARG A 154 11.08 -14.66 -5.70
N ARG A 155 10.00 -15.27 -6.20
CA ARG A 155 9.94 -15.92 -7.53
C ARG A 155 9.41 -14.99 -8.64
N GLN A 156 9.10 -13.73 -8.32
CA GLN A 156 8.63 -12.78 -9.32
C GLN A 156 9.79 -12.30 -10.21
N PRO A 157 9.56 -11.94 -11.47
CA PRO A 157 10.61 -11.48 -12.38
C PRO A 157 11.25 -10.17 -11.90
N HIS A 158 10.46 -9.30 -11.27
CA HIS A 158 10.90 -7.99 -10.81
C HIS A 158 10.44 -7.71 -9.36
N GLY A 159 11.18 -6.86 -8.65
CA GLY A 159 10.66 -6.14 -7.50
C GLY A 159 9.67 -5.09 -7.97
N THR A 160 8.57 -4.90 -7.24
CA THR A 160 7.47 -4.03 -7.66
C THR A 160 6.96 -3.17 -6.53
N LEU A 161 6.35 -2.04 -6.90
CA LEU A 161 5.51 -1.21 -6.04
C LEU A 161 4.21 -0.85 -6.75
N GLY A 162 3.26 -0.32 -5.99
CA GLY A 162 1.99 0.18 -6.51
C GLY A 162 1.97 1.69 -6.65
N LEU A 163 1.33 2.18 -7.70
CA LEU A 163 1.02 3.59 -7.91
C LEU A 163 -0.49 3.73 -8.04
N LEU A 164 -1.09 4.60 -7.22
CA LEU A 164 -2.51 4.91 -7.30
C LEU A 164 -2.67 6.42 -7.55
N GLN A 165 -3.66 6.77 -8.36
CA GLN A 165 -4.12 8.13 -8.52
C GLN A 165 -5.59 8.19 -8.15
N ILE A 166 -5.95 9.07 -7.21
CA ILE A 166 -7.28 9.17 -6.62
C ILE A 166 -7.78 10.59 -6.79
N ALA A 167 -9.01 10.76 -7.22
CA ALA A 167 -9.68 12.05 -7.31
C ALA A 167 -11.20 11.86 -7.15
N ASP A 168 -11.86 12.80 -6.48
CA ASP A 168 -13.32 12.85 -6.33
C ASP A 168 -13.94 11.53 -5.84
N GLY A 169 -13.32 10.88 -4.86
CA GLY A 169 -13.76 9.60 -4.31
C GLY A 169 -13.59 8.40 -5.24
N ARG A 170 -12.77 8.53 -6.29
CA ARG A 170 -12.56 7.49 -7.29
C ARG A 170 -11.09 7.15 -7.47
N LEU A 171 -10.82 5.86 -7.64
CA LEU A 171 -9.52 5.39 -8.09
C LEU A 171 -9.43 5.58 -9.61
N ILE A 172 -8.70 6.61 -10.03
CA ILE A 172 -8.53 6.98 -11.44
C ILE A 172 -7.60 6.00 -12.14
N THR A 173 -6.45 5.73 -11.51
CA THR A 173 -5.49 4.74 -11.99
C THR A 173 -4.97 3.88 -10.85
N ALA A 174 -4.66 2.62 -11.15
CA ALA A 174 -3.85 1.76 -10.32
C ALA A 174 -2.87 1.02 -11.22
N ALA A 175 -1.61 1.04 -10.86
CA ALA A 175 -0.56 0.38 -11.63
C ALA A 175 0.42 -0.32 -10.69
N ILE A 176 0.89 -1.49 -11.09
CA ILE A 176 2.00 -2.18 -10.47
C ILE A 176 3.22 -1.98 -11.37
N VAL A 177 4.26 -1.35 -10.83
CA VAL A 177 5.43 -0.95 -11.63
C VAL A 177 6.70 -1.67 -11.14
N PRO A 178 7.56 -2.13 -12.06
CA PRO A 178 8.83 -2.74 -11.71
C PRO A 178 9.83 -1.68 -11.23
N VAL A 179 10.61 -2.03 -10.18
CA VAL A 179 11.64 -1.17 -9.61
C VAL A 179 13.02 -1.84 -9.54
N THR A 180 13.14 -3.05 -10.08
CA THR A 180 14.43 -3.78 -10.22
C THR A 180 14.64 -4.23 -11.65
#